data_f8d0da3d9f3acf5bedd8533696b4f929
#
_entry.id   f8d0da3d9f3acf5bedd8533696b4f929
#
_cell.length_a   1.000
_cell.length_b   1.000
_cell.length_c   1.000
_cell.angle_alpha   90.00
_cell.angle_beta   90.00
_cell.angle_gamma   90.00
#
_symmetry.space_group_name_H-M   'P 1'
#
loop_
_entity.id
_entity.type
_entity.pdbx_description
1 polymer ?
#
loop_
_entity_poly.entity_id
_entity_poly.type
_entity_poly.pdbx_seq_one_letter_code
_entity_poly.pdbx_strand_id
1 'polypeptide(L)'
;GFIDAEHALDPVYAKNIGVDIDNLYISQPDCGEQALEITETMVRSGAVDIVIVDSVAALVPKAEIDGDMGDSHVGLQARLMSQALRKLTSVISKSNCVVIFINQLREKVGVMFGNPETTTGGRALKFYSSVRMDVRRIEALKQGGEVVGNRTRVKIVKNKVAPPFREAEFDIMFGQGISREGDILDLAADKGVVNKSGAWYAYNGDKIGQGRENAKQYLKENPLICEEIEAKVREMLNVDGTEESEETKDCLLYTSDAADDSLRVD
;
A
#
# COMPACT_ATOMS: atom_id res chain seq x y z
N GLY A 1 0.68 -1.60 -14.74
CA GLY A 1 -0.54 -2.33 -15.08
C GLY A 1 -1.56 -2.25 -13.96
N PHE A 2 -2.83 -2.12 -14.31
CA PHE A 2 -3.94 -2.04 -13.37
C PHE A 2 -5.04 -3.04 -13.74
N ILE A 3 -5.31 -3.99 -12.86
CA ILE A 3 -6.38 -4.98 -13.01
C ILE A 3 -7.57 -4.50 -12.19
N ASP A 4 -8.53 -3.89 -12.87
CA ASP A 4 -9.75 -3.31 -12.28
C ASP A 4 -10.87 -4.37 -12.22
N ALA A 5 -10.80 -5.23 -11.21
CA ALA A 5 -11.79 -6.28 -10.99
C ALA A 5 -13.11 -5.72 -10.40
N GLU A 6 -13.12 -4.51 -9.88
CA GLU A 6 -14.32 -3.83 -9.37
C GLU A 6 -15.03 -3.01 -10.44
N HIS A 7 -14.41 -2.82 -11.62
CA HIS A 7 -14.91 -1.96 -12.70
C HIS A 7 -15.20 -0.53 -12.25
N ALA A 8 -14.37 0.02 -11.39
CA ALA A 8 -14.62 1.27 -10.68
C ALA A 8 -13.57 2.35 -10.92
N LEU A 9 -12.57 2.10 -11.77
CA LEU A 9 -11.53 3.09 -12.07
C LEU A 9 -12.13 4.29 -12.80
N ASP A 10 -12.03 5.47 -12.19
CA ASP A 10 -12.35 6.75 -12.81
C ASP A 10 -11.07 7.38 -13.40
N PRO A 11 -10.97 7.51 -14.74
CA PRO A 11 -9.78 8.09 -15.39
C PRO A 11 -9.56 9.56 -15.02
N VAL A 12 -10.64 10.32 -14.76
CA VAL A 12 -10.54 11.74 -14.39
C VAL A 12 -9.95 11.87 -12.99
N TYR A 13 -10.44 11.06 -12.06
CA TYR A 13 -9.89 11.01 -10.71
C TYR A 13 -8.44 10.54 -10.72
N ALA A 14 -8.12 9.47 -11.46
CA ALA A 14 -6.76 8.95 -11.61
C ALA A 14 -5.79 10.03 -12.11
N LYS A 15 -6.18 10.80 -13.12
CA LYS A 15 -5.40 11.92 -13.65
C LYS A 15 -5.20 13.03 -12.61
N ASN A 16 -6.24 13.37 -11.84
CA ASN A 16 -6.18 14.41 -10.81
C ASN A 16 -5.19 14.06 -9.67
N ILE A 17 -5.01 12.77 -9.36
CA ILE A 17 -4.03 12.31 -8.37
C ILE A 17 -2.64 12.04 -8.96
N GLY A 18 -2.42 12.36 -10.24
CA GLY A 18 -1.11 12.31 -10.90
C GLY A 18 -0.81 11.02 -11.66
N VAL A 19 -1.78 10.15 -11.89
CA VAL A 19 -1.58 8.94 -12.71
C VAL A 19 -1.49 9.33 -14.19
N ASP A 20 -0.46 8.85 -14.87
CA ASP A 20 -0.34 8.92 -16.33
C ASP A 20 -1.27 7.89 -16.98
N ILE A 21 -2.50 8.33 -17.28
CA ILE A 21 -3.55 7.47 -17.83
C ILE A 21 -3.27 7.03 -19.28
N ASP A 22 -2.47 7.79 -20.03
CA ASP A 22 -2.15 7.49 -21.43
C ASP A 22 -1.17 6.32 -21.54
N ASN A 23 -0.35 6.10 -20.51
CA ASN A 23 0.61 5.00 -20.40
C ASN A 23 0.18 3.91 -19.41
N LEU A 24 -1.07 3.96 -18.92
CA LEU A 24 -1.59 2.97 -17.99
C LEU A 24 -2.23 1.79 -18.73
N TYR A 25 -1.68 0.58 -18.55
CA TYR A 25 -2.31 -0.66 -19.04
C TYR A 25 -3.42 -1.07 -18.08
N ILE A 26 -4.68 -0.94 -18.54
CA ILE A 26 -5.87 -1.29 -17.76
C ILE A 26 -6.49 -2.57 -18.32
N SER A 27 -6.91 -3.46 -17.44
CA SER A 27 -7.72 -4.63 -17.78
C SER A 27 -8.87 -4.77 -16.80
N GLN A 28 -10.07 -5.07 -17.33
CA GLN A 28 -11.29 -5.32 -16.56
C GLN A 28 -11.73 -6.76 -16.80
N PRO A 29 -11.25 -7.72 -16.01
CA PRO A 29 -11.53 -9.13 -16.19
C PRO A 29 -12.94 -9.51 -15.73
N ASP A 30 -13.53 -10.52 -16.40
CA ASP A 30 -14.87 -11.01 -16.09
C ASP A 30 -14.88 -11.98 -14.88
N CYS A 31 -13.76 -12.61 -14.56
CA CYS A 31 -13.62 -13.55 -13.45
C CYS A 31 -12.24 -13.53 -12.81
N GLY A 32 -12.11 -14.13 -11.65
CA GLY A 32 -10.88 -14.16 -10.87
C GLY A 32 -9.74 -14.92 -11.58
N GLU A 33 -10.04 -15.99 -12.29
CA GLU A 33 -9.06 -16.74 -13.08
C GLU A 33 -8.44 -15.86 -14.16
N GLN A 34 -9.27 -15.14 -14.93
CA GLN A 34 -8.81 -14.23 -15.98
C GLN A 34 -7.96 -13.09 -15.41
N ALA A 35 -8.37 -12.48 -14.28
CA ALA A 35 -7.60 -11.45 -13.62
C ALA A 35 -6.19 -11.90 -13.25
N LEU A 36 -6.06 -13.11 -12.69
CA LEU A 36 -4.80 -13.66 -12.24
C LEU A 36 -3.91 -14.13 -13.40
N GLU A 37 -4.49 -14.63 -14.50
CA GLU A 37 -3.78 -14.97 -15.74
C GLU A 37 -3.24 -13.72 -16.43
N ILE A 38 -4.02 -12.63 -16.51
CA ILE A 38 -3.57 -11.34 -17.05
C ILE A 38 -2.44 -10.79 -16.19
N THR A 39 -2.58 -10.85 -14.85
CA THR A 39 -1.52 -10.45 -13.92
C THR A 39 -0.23 -11.24 -14.19
N GLU A 40 -0.30 -12.57 -14.33
CA GLU A 40 0.84 -13.41 -14.66
C GLU A 40 1.49 -13.00 -15.99
N THR A 41 0.66 -12.75 -17.01
CA THR A 41 1.12 -12.35 -18.34
C THR A 41 1.84 -11.02 -18.33
N MET A 42 1.30 -10.02 -17.62
CA MET A 42 1.93 -8.71 -17.48
C MET A 42 3.29 -8.82 -16.77
N VAL A 43 3.38 -9.58 -15.68
CA VAL A 43 4.66 -9.81 -15.00
C VAL A 43 5.67 -10.54 -15.88
N ARG A 44 5.26 -11.56 -16.62
CA ARG A 44 6.13 -12.32 -17.52
C ARG A 44 6.64 -11.52 -18.70
N SER A 45 5.87 -10.53 -19.15
CA SER A 45 6.25 -9.70 -20.31
C SER A 45 7.51 -8.87 -20.04
N GLY A 46 7.80 -8.53 -18.77
CA GLY A 46 8.88 -7.61 -18.41
C GLY A 46 8.64 -6.17 -18.87
N ALA A 47 7.44 -5.87 -19.39
CA ALA A 47 7.09 -4.54 -19.92
C ALA A 47 6.55 -3.56 -18.87
N VAL A 48 6.26 -4.06 -17.66
CA VAL A 48 5.71 -3.25 -16.55
C VAL A 48 6.50 -3.49 -15.28
N ASP A 49 6.75 -2.41 -14.54
CA ASP A 49 7.47 -2.43 -13.26
C ASP A 49 6.54 -2.68 -12.08
N ILE A 50 5.25 -2.39 -12.24
CA ILE A 50 4.24 -2.55 -11.20
C ILE A 50 2.92 -3.03 -11.79
N VAL A 51 2.29 -4.00 -11.12
CA VAL A 51 0.91 -4.44 -11.41
C VAL A 51 0.09 -4.33 -10.14
N ILE A 52 -1.07 -3.66 -10.24
CA ILE A 52 -2.02 -3.50 -9.14
C ILE A 52 -3.28 -4.31 -9.45
N VAL A 53 -3.75 -5.10 -8.50
CA VAL A 53 -5.00 -5.87 -8.59
C VAL A 53 -6.01 -5.27 -7.60
N ASP A 54 -7.06 -4.65 -8.11
CA ASP A 54 -8.10 -3.97 -7.32
C ASP A 54 -9.47 -4.60 -7.59
N SER A 55 -10.02 -5.35 -6.70
CA SER A 55 -9.49 -5.84 -5.44
C SER A 55 -9.64 -7.37 -5.37
N VAL A 56 -8.91 -8.02 -4.44
CA VAL A 56 -9.07 -9.48 -4.20
C VAL A 56 -10.51 -9.85 -3.87
N ALA A 57 -11.27 -8.94 -3.24
CA ALA A 57 -12.68 -9.17 -2.90
C ALA A 57 -13.56 -9.40 -4.14
N ALA A 58 -13.20 -8.79 -5.27
CA ALA A 58 -13.93 -8.88 -6.54
C ALA A 58 -13.44 -10.04 -7.45
N LEU A 59 -12.41 -10.80 -7.06
CA LEU A 59 -11.93 -11.96 -7.80
C LEU A 59 -12.88 -13.15 -7.61
N VAL A 60 -14.03 -13.12 -8.27
CA VAL A 60 -15.03 -14.19 -8.22
C VAL A 60 -14.58 -15.34 -9.12
N PRO A 61 -14.52 -16.59 -8.62
CA PRO A 61 -14.23 -17.75 -9.43
C PRO A 61 -15.25 -17.95 -10.55
N LYS A 62 -14.78 -18.35 -11.73
CA LYS A 62 -15.67 -18.59 -12.88
C LYS A 62 -16.78 -19.59 -12.55
N ALA A 63 -16.47 -20.66 -11.84
CA ALA A 63 -17.46 -21.67 -11.42
C ALA A 63 -18.57 -21.09 -10.52
N GLU A 64 -18.32 -20.01 -9.79
CA GLU A 64 -19.31 -19.29 -8.99
C GLU A 64 -20.18 -18.38 -9.88
N ILE A 65 -19.60 -17.79 -10.92
CA ILE A 65 -20.34 -16.96 -11.90
C ILE A 65 -21.28 -17.82 -12.75
N ASP A 66 -20.81 -18.99 -13.17
CA ASP A 66 -21.58 -19.92 -14.03
C ASP A 66 -22.62 -20.73 -13.23
N GLY A 67 -22.60 -20.69 -11.89
CA GLY A 67 -23.55 -21.40 -11.00
C GLY A 67 -24.88 -20.66 -10.86
N ASP A 68 -25.88 -21.38 -10.28
CA ASP A 68 -27.18 -20.79 -10.00
C ASP A 68 -27.19 -19.93 -8.73
N MET A 69 -28.11 -18.95 -8.69
CA MET A 69 -28.28 -18.10 -7.51
C MET A 69 -28.72 -18.96 -6.29
N GLY A 70 -27.88 -18.94 -5.26
CA GLY A 70 -28.10 -19.70 -4.04
C GLY A 70 -27.23 -20.96 -3.89
N ASP A 71 -26.44 -21.28 -4.91
CA ASP A 71 -25.45 -22.37 -4.82
C ASP A 71 -24.34 -22.03 -3.81
N SER A 72 -23.92 -23.07 -3.08
CA SER A 72 -22.86 -22.90 -2.07
C SER A 72 -21.48 -23.12 -2.69
N HIS A 73 -20.70 -22.03 -2.83
CA HIS A 73 -19.35 -22.04 -3.39
C HIS A 73 -18.25 -21.83 -2.32
N VAL A 74 -18.45 -22.42 -1.15
CA VAL A 74 -17.56 -22.24 0.01
C VAL A 74 -16.10 -22.58 -0.34
N GLY A 75 -15.22 -21.59 -0.18
CA GLY A 75 -13.78 -21.77 -0.29
C GLY A 75 -13.21 -21.81 -1.71
N LEU A 76 -14.01 -21.64 -2.77
CA LEU A 76 -13.52 -21.60 -4.15
C LEU A 76 -12.52 -20.46 -4.36
N GLN A 77 -12.85 -19.24 -3.93
CA GLN A 77 -11.94 -18.09 -4.02
C GLN A 77 -10.62 -18.33 -3.28
N ALA A 78 -10.65 -18.94 -2.09
CA ALA A 78 -9.44 -19.26 -1.35
C ALA A 78 -8.56 -20.31 -2.05
N ARG A 79 -9.17 -21.29 -2.74
CA ARG A 79 -8.46 -22.27 -3.56
C ARG A 79 -7.82 -21.61 -4.79
N LEU A 80 -8.58 -20.76 -5.51
CA LEU A 80 -8.11 -19.98 -6.64
C LEU A 80 -6.89 -19.14 -6.24
N MET A 81 -7.00 -18.35 -5.18
CA MET A 81 -5.89 -17.54 -4.67
C MET A 81 -4.67 -18.36 -4.26
N SER A 82 -4.88 -19.50 -3.60
CA SER A 82 -3.77 -20.38 -3.20
C SER A 82 -3.04 -20.98 -4.41
N GLN A 83 -3.76 -21.36 -5.45
CA GLN A 83 -3.20 -21.89 -6.70
C GLN A 83 -2.45 -20.81 -7.48
N ALA A 84 -3.08 -19.65 -7.68
CA ALA A 84 -2.51 -18.54 -8.42
C ALA A 84 -1.25 -17.98 -7.76
N LEU A 85 -1.25 -17.79 -6.44
CA LEU A 85 -0.10 -17.25 -5.72
C LEU A 85 1.12 -18.17 -5.76
N ARG A 86 0.94 -19.52 -5.82
CA ARG A 86 2.05 -20.43 -6.05
C ARG A 86 2.72 -20.21 -7.40
N LYS A 87 1.94 -19.97 -8.47
CA LYS A 87 2.45 -19.66 -9.79
C LYS A 87 3.08 -18.27 -9.83
N LEU A 88 2.35 -17.24 -9.38
CA LEU A 88 2.77 -15.85 -9.42
C LEU A 88 4.05 -15.61 -8.64
N THR A 89 4.23 -16.21 -7.45
CA THR A 89 5.45 -16.07 -6.67
C THR A 89 6.68 -16.51 -7.45
N SER A 90 6.59 -17.63 -8.18
CA SER A 90 7.71 -18.11 -9.01
C SER A 90 8.03 -17.20 -10.19
N VAL A 91 7.02 -16.51 -10.73
CA VAL A 91 7.20 -15.58 -11.86
C VAL A 91 7.74 -14.24 -11.36
N ILE A 92 7.14 -13.71 -10.30
CA ILE A 92 7.51 -12.43 -9.68
C ILE A 92 8.98 -12.48 -9.21
N SER A 93 9.40 -13.58 -8.58
CA SER A 93 10.79 -13.73 -8.07
C SER A 93 11.87 -13.66 -9.16
N LYS A 94 11.48 -13.85 -10.43
CA LYS A 94 12.37 -13.80 -11.61
C LYS A 94 12.20 -12.51 -12.43
N SER A 95 11.37 -11.60 -11.98
CA SER A 95 11.06 -10.33 -12.64
C SER A 95 11.47 -9.15 -11.77
N ASN A 96 11.57 -7.97 -12.37
CA ASN A 96 11.73 -6.71 -11.65
C ASN A 96 10.38 -6.02 -11.38
N CYS A 97 9.27 -6.76 -11.48
CA CYS A 97 7.92 -6.23 -11.32
C CYS A 97 7.42 -6.42 -9.89
N VAL A 98 6.85 -5.37 -9.33
CA VAL A 98 6.14 -5.40 -8.03
C VAL A 98 4.66 -5.68 -8.29
N VAL A 99 4.07 -6.64 -7.55
CA VAL A 99 2.63 -6.91 -7.63
C VAL A 99 1.96 -6.51 -6.32
N ILE A 100 0.98 -5.61 -6.41
CA ILE A 100 0.19 -5.12 -5.28
C ILE A 100 -1.22 -5.70 -5.36
N PHE A 101 -1.63 -6.42 -4.32
CA PHE A 101 -3.01 -6.87 -4.14
C PHE A 101 -3.71 -5.97 -3.13
N ILE A 102 -4.75 -5.27 -3.56
CA ILE A 102 -5.66 -4.54 -2.68
C ILE A 102 -6.68 -5.54 -2.14
N ASN A 103 -6.92 -5.51 -0.82
CA ASN A 103 -7.88 -6.42 -0.20
C ASN A 103 -8.77 -5.68 0.79
N GLN A 104 -9.96 -6.18 0.99
CA GLN A 104 -10.95 -5.63 1.90
C GLN A 104 -10.95 -6.42 3.21
N LEU A 105 -11.18 -5.71 4.32
CA LEU A 105 -11.44 -6.32 5.61
C LEU A 105 -12.92 -6.66 5.75
N ARG A 106 -13.18 -7.82 6.34
CA ARG A 106 -14.51 -8.30 6.71
C ARG A 106 -14.49 -8.71 8.16
N GLU A 107 -15.62 -8.64 8.82
CA GLU A 107 -15.77 -9.11 10.17
C GLU A 107 -16.41 -10.52 10.19
N LYS A 108 -15.85 -11.39 10.99
CA LYS A 108 -16.43 -12.70 11.26
C LYS A 108 -17.53 -12.57 12.31
N VAL A 109 -18.75 -12.95 11.95
CA VAL A 109 -19.88 -13.02 12.89
C VAL A 109 -19.62 -14.11 13.94
N GLY A 110 -19.90 -13.80 15.21
CA GLY A 110 -19.83 -14.77 16.30
C GLY A 110 -18.47 -14.95 16.97
N VAL A 111 -17.47 -14.16 16.64
CA VAL A 111 -16.17 -14.17 17.35
C VAL A 111 -16.27 -13.32 18.61
N MET A 112 -16.44 -13.98 19.79
CA MET A 112 -16.53 -13.31 21.09
C MET A 112 -15.16 -12.93 21.68
N PHE A 113 -14.06 -13.59 21.24
CA PHE A 113 -12.71 -13.34 21.73
C PHE A 113 -11.72 -13.31 20.58
N GLY A 114 -10.72 -12.41 20.67
CA GLY A 114 -9.70 -12.22 19.64
C GLY A 114 -10.09 -11.21 18.57
N ASN A 115 -9.33 -11.15 17.47
CA ASN A 115 -9.60 -10.21 16.38
C ASN A 115 -10.62 -10.80 15.41
N PRO A 116 -11.83 -10.22 15.28
CA PRO A 116 -12.86 -10.70 14.35
C PRO A 116 -12.51 -10.41 12.87
N GLU A 117 -11.57 -9.52 12.61
CA GLU A 117 -11.23 -9.10 11.26
C GLU A 117 -10.59 -10.22 10.42
N THR A 118 -11.08 -10.36 9.21
CA THR A 118 -10.55 -11.30 8.23
C THR A 118 -10.48 -10.65 6.86
N THR A 119 -9.67 -11.21 5.95
CA THR A 119 -9.58 -10.77 4.57
C THR A 119 -10.27 -11.78 3.64
N THR A 120 -10.76 -11.31 2.49
CA THR A 120 -11.25 -12.18 1.42
C THR A 120 -10.11 -12.96 0.76
N GLY A 121 -10.44 -14.02 -0.01
CA GLY A 121 -9.44 -14.84 -0.70
C GLY A 121 -8.60 -15.77 0.20
N GLY A 122 -9.03 -15.99 1.46
CA GLY A 122 -8.39 -16.92 2.39
C GLY A 122 -7.08 -16.41 3.00
N ARG A 123 -6.18 -17.35 3.36
CA ARG A 123 -4.93 -17.04 4.08
C ARG A 123 -3.70 -16.92 3.17
N ALA A 124 -3.80 -17.29 1.91
CA ALA A 124 -2.64 -17.44 1.02
C ALA A 124 -1.82 -16.14 0.91
N LEU A 125 -2.44 -14.99 0.67
CA LEU A 125 -1.76 -13.70 0.60
C LEU A 125 -0.96 -13.36 1.86
N LYS A 126 -1.45 -13.75 3.05
CA LYS A 126 -0.74 -13.50 4.31
C LYS A 126 0.61 -14.20 4.36
N PHE A 127 0.73 -15.37 3.74
CA PHE A 127 1.99 -16.13 3.67
C PHE A 127 2.88 -15.67 2.54
N TYR A 128 2.34 -15.53 1.33
CA TYR A 128 3.13 -15.22 0.13
C TYR A 128 3.63 -13.77 0.07
N SER A 129 2.88 -12.79 0.61
CA SER A 129 3.29 -11.39 0.56
C SER A 129 4.63 -11.13 1.26
N SER A 130 5.48 -10.32 0.65
CA SER A 130 6.72 -9.80 1.24
C SER A 130 6.46 -8.66 2.19
N VAL A 131 5.56 -7.76 1.82
CA VAL A 131 5.11 -6.63 2.64
C VAL A 131 3.59 -6.69 2.79
N ARG A 132 3.09 -6.37 3.99
CA ARG A 132 1.65 -6.18 4.25
C ARG A 132 1.45 -4.87 4.97
N MET A 133 0.56 -4.07 4.42
CA MET A 133 0.16 -2.78 4.96
C MET A 133 -1.29 -2.84 5.42
N ASP A 134 -1.57 -2.37 6.61
CA ASP A 134 -2.91 -2.14 7.14
C ASP A 134 -3.20 -0.63 7.03
N VAL A 135 -4.20 -0.28 6.21
CA VAL A 135 -4.58 1.10 5.92
C VAL A 135 -5.87 1.41 6.64
N ARG A 136 -5.85 2.41 7.53
CA ARG A 136 -7.01 2.79 8.36
C ARG A 136 -7.26 4.28 8.32
N ARG A 137 -8.54 4.65 8.14
CA ARG A 137 -8.96 6.02 8.41
C ARG A 137 -8.97 6.25 9.93
N ILE A 138 -8.33 7.33 10.39
CA ILE A 138 -8.31 7.75 11.79
C ILE A 138 -9.47 8.70 12.05
N GLU A 139 -9.55 9.79 11.26
CA GLU A 139 -10.55 10.82 11.40
C GLU A 139 -10.91 11.47 10.06
N ALA A 140 -12.03 12.18 10.03
CA ALA A 140 -12.45 12.98 8.89
C ALA A 140 -11.92 14.40 9.02
N LEU A 141 -11.25 14.91 7.98
CA LEU A 141 -10.78 16.29 7.89
C LEU A 141 -11.93 17.19 7.46
N LYS A 142 -12.17 18.25 8.22
CA LYS A 142 -13.26 19.18 7.97
C LYS A 142 -12.72 20.59 7.71
N GLN A 143 -13.28 21.25 6.71
CA GLN A 143 -13.01 22.65 6.41
C GLN A 143 -14.36 23.36 6.20
N GLY A 144 -14.61 24.44 6.96
CA GLY A 144 -15.88 25.16 6.87
C GLY A 144 -17.13 24.34 7.23
N GLY A 145 -16.98 23.23 7.97
CA GLY A 145 -18.08 22.31 8.32
C GLY A 145 -18.26 21.13 7.35
N GLU A 146 -17.65 21.17 6.18
CA GLU A 146 -17.69 20.09 5.18
C GLU A 146 -16.49 19.14 5.35
N VAL A 147 -16.70 17.85 5.02
CA VAL A 147 -15.63 16.85 5.03
C VAL A 147 -14.88 16.96 3.71
N VAL A 148 -13.59 17.34 3.77
CA VAL A 148 -12.72 17.55 2.61
C VAL A 148 -11.68 16.46 2.41
N GLY A 149 -11.53 15.55 3.38
CA GLY A 149 -10.56 14.48 3.32
C GLY A 149 -10.57 13.60 4.55
N ASN A 150 -9.60 12.70 4.64
CA ASN A 150 -9.43 11.81 5.77
C ASN A 150 -7.97 11.79 6.23
N ARG A 151 -7.73 11.84 7.53
CA ARG A 151 -6.47 11.43 8.14
C ARG A 151 -6.39 9.91 8.10
N THR A 152 -5.33 9.39 7.52
CA THR A 152 -5.14 7.97 7.28
C THR A 152 -3.85 7.50 7.94
N ARG A 153 -3.91 6.33 8.58
CA ARG A 153 -2.74 5.64 9.12
C ARG A 153 -2.47 4.38 8.32
N VAL A 154 -1.21 4.19 7.95
CA VAL A 154 -0.68 2.97 7.35
C VAL A 154 0.28 2.32 8.34
N LYS A 155 0.00 1.06 8.68
CA LYS A 155 0.85 0.24 9.54
C LYS A 155 1.45 -0.92 8.76
N ILE A 156 2.76 -1.07 8.82
CA ILE A 156 3.45 -2.22 8.24
C ILE A 156 3.33 -3.41 9.17
N VAL A 157 2.40 -4.32 8.88
CA VAL A 157 2.12 -5.50 9.74
C VAL A 157 2.98 -6.72 9.41
N LYS A 158 3.64 -6.73 8.25
CA LYS A 158 4.64 -7.71 7.83
C LYS A 158 5.62 -7.05 6.88
N ASN A 159 6.90 -7.32 7.06
CA ASN A 159 7.95 -6.88 6.16
C ASN A 159 9.07 -7.92 6.14
N LYS A 160 9.49 -8.36 4.93
CA LYS A 160 10.62 -9.27 4.73
C LYS A 160 11.87 -8.55 4.23
N VAL A 161 11.76 -7.27 3.86
CA VAL A 161 12.83 -6.49 3.23
C VAL A 161 13.35 -5.36 4.12
N ALA A 162 12.68 -5.07 5.24
CA ALA A 162 13.07 -4.08 6.24
C ALA A 162 12.39 -4.39 7.59
N PRO A 163 12.77 -3.76 8.71
CA PRO A 163 12.10 -3.92 10.00
C PRO A 163 10.60 -3.62 9.91
N PRO A 164 9.73 -4.53 10.39
CA PRO A 164 8.27 -4.33 10.37
C PRO A 164 7.80 -3.38 11.48
N PHE A 165 6.47 -3.17 11.54
CA PHE A 165 5.74 -2.43 12.57
C PHE A 165 5.95 -0.92 12.59
N ARG A 166 6.54 -0.36 11.53
CA ARG A 166 6.54 1.09 11.33
C ARG A 166 5.15 1.57 10.93
N GLU A 167 4.82 2.79 11.32
CA GLU A 167 3.55 3.44 11.03
C GLU A 167 3.82 4.80 10.38
N ALA A 168 2.94 5.20 9.46
CA ALA A 168 2.92 6.53 8.86
C ALA A 168 1.48 7.06 8.88
N GLU A 169 1.34 8.35 9.13
CA GLU A 169 0.05 9.05 9.13
C GLU A 169 0.12 10.23 8.17
N PHE A 170 -0.87 10.33 7.30
CA PHE A 170 -0.97 11.41 6.33
C PHE A 170 -2.42 11.71 5.98
N ASP A 171 -2.65 12.86 5.35
CA ASP A 171 -3.96 13.30 4.90
C ASP A 171 -4.22 12.84 3.46
N ILE A 172 -5.39 12.27 3.21
CA ILE A 172 -5.91 12.02 1.86
C ILE A 172 -7.04 13.02 1.61
N MET A 173 -6.81 13.94 0.67
CA MET A 173 -7.77 14.97 0.28
C MET A 173 -8.65 14.46 -0.85
N PHE A 174 -9.96 14.68 -0.78
CA PHE A 174 -10.87 14.25 -1.82
C PHE A 174 -10.57 14.94 -3.15
N GLY A 175 -10.46 14.17 -4.22
CA GLY A 175 -10.15 14.65 -5.57
C GLY A 175 -8.70 15.09 -5.81
N GLN A 176 -7.83 15.09 -4.77
CA GLN A 176 -6.43 15.52 -4.87
C GLN A 176 -5.42 14.45 -4.43
N GLY A 177 -5.87 13.42 -3.68
CA GLY A 177 -5.01 12.37 -3.17
C GLY A 177 -4.25 12.76 -1.91
N ILE A 178 -3.03 12.24 -1.72
CA ILE A 178 -2.22 12.48 -0.53
C ILE A 178 -1.73 13.94 -0.52
N SER A 179 -1.91 14.62 0.64
CA SER A 179 -1.43 15.99 0.85
C SER A 179 0.08 16.00 1.11
N ARG A 180 0.88 16.24 0.06
CA ARG A 180 2.34 16.32 0.15
C ARG A 180 2.80 17.39 1.15
N GLU A 181 2.22 18.60 1.06
CA GLU A 181 2.58 19.73 1.93
C GLU A 181 2.22 19.44 3.40
N GLY A 182 1.12 18.71 3.62
CA GLY A 182 0.71 18.29 4.96
C GLY A 182 1.68 17.28 5.57
N ASP A 183 2.13 16.32 4.78
CA ASP A 183 3.09 15.30 5.20
C ASP A 183 4.49 15.92 5.47
N ILE A 184 4.98 16.75 4.55
CA ILE A 184 6.24 17.49 4.74
C ILE A 184 6.19 18.35 6.00
N LEU A 185 5.10 19.08 6.23
CA LEU A 185 4.94 19.96 7.40
C LEU A 185 4.95 19.17 8.71
N ASP A 186 4.24 18.04 8.76
CA ASP A 186 4.16 17.19 9.94
C ASP A 186 5.53 16.58 10.27
N LEU A 187 6.21 16.01 9.26
CA LEU A 187 7.55 15.45 9.41
C LEU A 187 8.59 16.51 9.79
N ALA A 188 8.53 17.68 9.16
CA ALA A 188 9.43 18.80 9.44
C ALA A 188 9.25 19.33 10.89
N ALA A 189 8.02 19.36 11.37
CA ALA A 189 7.75 19.73 12.76
C ALA A 189 8.23 18.66 13.75
N ASP A 190 8.06 17.39 13.42
CA ASP A 190 8.53 16.26 14.24
C ASP A 190 10.06 16.22 14.34
N LYS A 191 10.75 16.45 13.22
CA LYS A 191 12.23 16.48 13.16
C LYS A 191 12.85 17.81 13.57
N GLY A 192 12.04 18.84 13.90
CA GLY A 192 12.51 20.15 14.35
C GLY A 192 13.07 21.04 13.24
N VAL A 193 12.88 20.67 11.96
CA VAL A 193 13.22 21.52 10.80
C VAL A 193 12.33 22.75 10.76
N VAL A 194 11.02 22.54 11.04
CA VAL A 194 10.05 23.62 11.23
C VAL A 194 9.74 23.74 12.72
N ASN A 195 9.89 24.93 13.25
CA ASN A 195 9.59 25.24 14.64
C ASN A 195 8.09 25.37 14.85
N LYS A 196 7.52 24.53 15.74
CA LYS A 196 6.12 24.62 16.17
C LYS A 196 6.04 25.18 17.58
N SER A 197 5.51 26.39 17.73
CA SER A 197 5.30 27.03 19.04
C SER A 197 3.80 27.34 19.21
N GLY A 198 3.12 26.54 20.03
CA GLY A 198 1.66 26.59 20.17
C GLY A 198 0.98 26.35 18.83
N ALA A 199 0.20 27.34 18.35
CA ALA A 199 -0.47 27.29 17.06
C ALA A 199 0.41 27.80 15.89
N TRP A 200 1.58 28.34 16.14
CA TRP A 200 2.43 28.93 15.12
C TRP A 200 3.48 27.97 14.59
N TYR A 201 3.64 27.99 13.27
CA TYR A 201 4.73 27.34 12.55
C TYR A 201 5.70 28.39 12.05
N ALA A 202 7.00 28.14 12.20
CA ALA A 202 8.07 29.03 11.75
C ALA A 202 9.20 28.23 11.10
N TYR A 203 9.77 28.79 10.04
CA TYR A 203 10.91 28.24 9.33
C TYR A 203 12.00 29.32 9.14
N ASN A 204 13.25 29.03 9.49
CA ASN A 204 14.39 29.98 9.47
C ASN A 204 14.11 31.30 10.23
N GLY A 205 13.24 31.29 11.24
CA GLY A 205 12.84 32.48 12.00
C GLY A 205 11.60 33.19 11.50
N ASP A 206 11.17 32.91 10.27
CA ASP A 206 9.98 33.50 9.66
C ASP A 206 8.72 32.67 9.98
N LYS A 207 7.62 33.34 10.29
CA LYS A 207 6.33 32.68 10.52
C LYS A 207 5.72 32.25 9.20
N ILE A 208 5.48 30.95 9.03
CA ILE A 208 4.87 30.36 7.83
C ILE A 208 3.38 30.13 7.95
N GLY A 209 2.81 30.20 9.17
CA GLY A 209 1.38 30.11 9.35
C GLY A 209 0.93 29.94 10.80
N GLN A 210 -0.27 30.45 11.10
CA GLN A 210 -0.97 30.13 12.33
C GLN A 210 -1.97 29.01 12.09
N GLY A 211 -1.76 27.87 12.72
CA GLY A 211 -2.50 26.63 12.48
C GLY A 211 -1.92 25.83 11.31
N ARG A 212 -2.21 24.52 11.33
CA ARG A 212 -1.69 23.56 10.36
C ARG A 212 -2.15 23.87 8.92
N GLU A 213 -3.41 24.24 8.75
CA GLU A 213 -3.97 24.50 7.42
C GLU A 213 -3.37 25.76 6.77
N ASN A 214 -3.14 26.83 7.53
CA ASN A 214 -2.49 28.03 6.99
C ASN A 214 -1.02 27.78 6.65
N ALA A 215 -0.32 26.96 7.43
CA ALA A 215 1.07 26.58 7.12
C ALA A 215 1.13 25.69 5.87
N LYS A 216 0.19 24.74 5.68
CA LYS A 216 0.05 23.95 4.45
C LYS A 216 -0.19 24.84 3.24
N GLN A 217 -1.10 25.80 3.36
CA GLN A 217 -1.41 26.74 2.28
C GLN A 217 -0.18 27.58 1.91
N TYR A 218 0.56 28.05 2.92
CA TYR A 218 1.81 28.78 2.69
C TYR A 218 2.84 27.93 1.90
N LEU A 219 3.02 26.65 2.27
CA LEU A 219 3.93 25.74 1.55
C LEU A 219 3.47 25.49 0.11
N LYS A 220 2.16 25.40 -0.11
CA LYS A 220 1.57 25.25 -1.45
C LYS A 220 1.82 26.48 -2.33
N GLU A 221 1.76 27.68 -1.74
CA GLU A 221 2.03 28.95 -2.43
C GLU A 221 3.53 29.24 -2.61
N ASN A 222 4.39 28.59 -1.82
CA ASN A 222 5.86 28.75 -1.86
C ASN A 222 6.56 27.40 -2.12
N PRO A 223 6.51 26.86 -3.35
CA PRO A 223 7.04 25.52 -3.67
C PRO A 223 8.54 25.37 -3.38
N LEU A 224 9.35 26.41 -3.61
CA LEU A 224 10.79 26.38 -3.34
C LEU A 224 11.11 26.17 -1.85
N ILE A 225 10.33 26.81 -0.96
CA ILE A 225 10.49 26.63 0.49
C ILE A 225 10.04 25.21 0.88
N CYS A 226 8.96 24.70 0.27
CA CYS A 226 8.50 23.34 0.49
C CYS A 226 9.57 22.31 0.09
N GLU A 227 10.21 22.47 -1.07
CA GLU A 227 11.28 21.61 -1.55
C GLU A 227 12.54 21.68 -0.67
N GLU A 228 12.90 22.87 -0.18
CA GLU A 228 14.03 23.04 0.74
C GLU A 228 13.77 22.30 2.08
N ILE A 229 12.56 22.44 2.63
CA ILE A 229 12.15 21.74 3.86
C ILE A 229 12.15 20.23 3.63
N GLU A 230 11.58 19.77 2.51
CA GLU A 230 11.56 18.35 2.15
C GLU A 230 12.97 17.77 2.05
N ALA A 231 13.89 18.48 1.39
CA ALA A 231 15.28 18.05 1.27
C ALA A 231 15.95 17.85 2.64
N LYS A 232 15.77 18.80 3.56
CA LYS A 232 16.30 18.70 4.94
C LYS A 232 15.68 17.54 5.72
N VAL A 233 14.37 17.32 5.58
CA VAL A 233 13.68 16.20 6.24
C VAL A 233 14.20 14.87 5.67
N ARG A 234 14.38 14.76 4.35
CA ARG A 234 14.92 13.55 3.71
C ARG A 234 16.36 13.26 4.15
N GLU A 235 17.19 14.29 4.27
CA GLU A 235 18.55 14.15 4.78
C GLU A 235 18.57 13.57 6.19
N MET A 236 17.74 14.10 7.09
CA MET A 236 17.62 13.59 8.46
C MET A 236 17.09 12.14 8.51
N LEU A 237 16.13 11.80 7.65
CA LEU A 237 15.60 10.43 7.57
C LEU A 237 16.61 9.44 6.98
N ASN A 238 17.47 9.87 6.05
CA ASN A 238 18.50 9.02 5.46
C ASN A 238 19.69 8.78 6.40
N VAL A 239 20.01 9.73 7.27
CA VAL A 239 21.03 9.55 8.31
C VAL A 239 20.60 8.47 9.30
N ASP A 240 19.31 8.41 9.65
CA ASP A 240 18.76 7.34 10.48
C ASP A 240 18.78 5.96 9.80
N GLY A 241 18.99 5.88 8.47
CA GLY A 241 18.98 4.63 7.67
C GLY A 241 20.36 4.12 7.23
N THR A 242 21.42 4.91 7.37
CA THR A 242 22.77 4.55 6.87
C THR A 242 23.66 3.83 7.88
N GLU A 243 23.28 3.71 9.15
CA GLU A 243 24.04 2.93 10.12
C GLU A 243 23.88 1.39 9.99
N GLU A 244 22.92 0.91 9.17
CA GLU A 244 22.67 -0.54 9.02
C GLU A 244 23.27 -1.20 7.78
N SER A 245 23.96 -0.48 6.87
CA SER A 245 24.35 -1.02 5.56
C SER A 245 25.78 -1.54 5.42
N GLU A 246 26.65 -1.42 6.42
CA GLU A 246 28.02 -1.95 6.36
C GLU A 246 28.20 -3.34 6.97
N GLU A 247 27.30 -3.80 7.85
CA GLU A 247 27.42 -5.13 8.48
C GLU A 247 26.72 -6.28 7.74
N THR A 248 25.93 -6.01 6.69
CA THR A 248 25.14 -7.06 6.01
C THR A 248 25.80 -7.69 4.79
N LYS A 249 27.03 -7.32 4.42
CA LYS A 249 27.72 -7.96 3.30
C LYS A 249 28.32 -9.34 3.58
N ASP A 250 28.51 -9.68 4.85
CA ASP A 250 29.11 -10.97 5.25
C ASP A 250 28.08 -12.07 5.64
N CYS A 251 26.78 -11.76 5.69
CA CYS A 251 25.76 -12.72 6.17
C CYS A 251 24.97 -13.44 5.05
N LEU A 252 25.30 -13.24 3.77
CA LEU A 252 24.60 -13.88 2.65
C LEU A 252 25.26 -15.18 2.14
N LEU A 253 26.27 -15.69 2.83
CA LEU A 253 26.99 -16.91 2.44
C LEU A 253 26.64 -18.18 3.24
N TYR A 254 25.63 -18.12 4.15
CA TYR A 254 25.34 -19.27 5.04
C TYR A 254 23.85 -19.62 5.12
N THR A 255 23.15 -19.87 4.00
CA THR A 255 21.84 -20.55 4.01
C THR A 255 21.56 -21.34 2.74
N SER A 256 22.48 -22.22 2.32
CA SER A 256 22.16 -23.19 1.27
C SER A 256 22.24 -24.67 1.71
N ASP A 257 22.49 -24.96 3.01
CA ASP A 257 22.72 -26.34 3.45
C ASP A 257 21.94 -26.75 4.73
N ALA A 258 20.67 -26.33 4.87
CA ALA A 258 19.84 -26.83 5.97
C ALA A 258 18.41 -27.17 5.55
N ALA A 259 18.24 -27.95 4.49
CA ALA A 259 16.94 -28.50 4.08
C ALA A 259 17.04 -29.91 3.52
N ASP A 260 17.90 -30.77 4.10
CA ASP A 260 17.93 -32.18 3.70
C ASP A 260 18.27 -33.09 4.90
N ASP A 261 17.47 -33.02 5.97
CA ASP A 261 17.52 -34.07 6.99
C ASP A 261 16.26 -34.08 7.88
N SER A 262 15.09 -34.48 7.34
CA SER A 262 13.99 -35.05 8.15
C SER A 262 12.92 -35.74 7.30
N LEU A 263 13.31 -36.81 6.57
CA LEU A 263 12.35 -37.83 6.13
C LEU A 263 12.98 -39.20 6.37
N ARG A 264 13.01 -39.59 7.64
CA ARG A 264 13.09 -40.97 8.09
C ARG A 264 12.37 -41.07 9.42
N VAL A 265 11.15 -41.47 9.43
CA VAL A 265 10.55 -42.28 10.51
C VAL A 265 9.52 -43.19 9.86
N ASP A 266 9.66 -44.43 10.11
CA ASP A 266 8.89 -45.65 9.97
C ASP A 266 7.37 -45.52 9.83
#